data_fd5d68405845be1d6713caf6a83ae518
#
_entry.id   fd5d68405845be1d6713caf6a83ae518
#
_cell.length_a   1.000
_cell.length_b   1.000
_cell.length_c   1.000
_cell.angle_alpha   90.00
_cell.angle_beta   90.00
_cell.angle_gamma   90.00
#
_symmetry.space_group_name_H-M   'P 1'
#
loop_
_entity.id
_entity.type
_entity.pdbx_description
1 polymer ?
#
loop_
_entity_poly.entity_id
_entity_poly.type
_entity_poly.pdbx_seq_one_letter_code
_entity_poly.pdbx_strand_id
1 'polypeptide(L)'
;MGILQGLFRSRDKPQNRTVGSAYTFFMGGSTSGKPVNERSAMQMTAVYSCVRILAEAIAGLPLHVYKYNETGGKEKAVDHPLYLLLHDEPNPEMSSFVFRETLMTHLLLWGNAYAQIIRNGKGEVIALYPLMPNKMSVDRDENGQLYYTYLRSNEEAHTMEGASVILKPCDVLHIPGLGFDGLVGYSPIAMAKNAIGMAIACEEFGAKFFANGAAPSGVLEHPGTIKDPSRVRQAWQSQFGGSSNSGKVAVLEEGMKYTPISISPEQAQFLETRKFQINEIARIFRVPPHMVGDLEKSSFSNIEQQSLEFVKYTLDPWIIRWEQSMARVLLSLDEKNLL
;
A
#
# COMPACT_ATOMS: atom_id res chain seq x y z
N MET A 1 54.09 -1.37 -18.72
CA MET A 1 53.17 -2.36 -18.07
C MET A 1 51.94 -1.70 -17.45
N GLY A 2 51.31 -0.69 -18.03
CA GLY A 2 50.24 0.08 -17.40
C GLY A 2 48.89 0.11 -18.14
N ILE A 3 48.79 -0.39 -19.37
CA ILE A 3 47.59 -0.23 -20.20
C ILE A 3 46.61 -1.42 -20.04
N LEU A 4 47.10 -2.58 -19.62
CA LEU A 4 46.26 -3.79 -19.45
C LEU A 4 45.52 -3.88 -18.12
N GLN A 5 45.93 -3.14 -17.07
CA GLN A 5 45.20 -3.11 -15.79
C GLN A 5 43.89 -2.33 -15.82
N GLY A 6 43.72 -1.39 -16.74
CA GLY A 6 42.48 -0.61 -16.89
C GLY A 6 41.36 -1.38 -17.60
N LEU A 7 41.68 -2.37 -18.45
CA LEU A 7 40.71 -3.12 -19.24
C LEU A 7 39.95 -4.20 -18.44
N PHE A 8 40.54 -4.67 -17.31
CA PHE A 8 39.91 -5.70 -16.49
C PHE A 8 39.11 -5.14 -15.31
N ARG A 9 39.28 -3.87 -14.93
CA ARG A 9 38.59 -3.27 -13.79
C ARG A 9 37.11 -2.93 -14.04
N SER A 10 36.68 -2.80 -15.27
CA SER A 10 35.29 -2.40 -15.58
C SER A 10 34.29 -3.56 -15.66
N ARG A 11 34.79 -4.83 -15.67
CA ARG A 11 33.93 -6.01 -15.81
C ARG A 11 33.41 -6.59 -14.49
N ASP A 12 34.03 -6.21 -13.37
CA ASP A 12 33.74 -6.84 -12.07
C ASP A 12 32.79 -6.00 -11.17
N LYS A 13 32.35 -4.84 -11.62
CA LYS A 13 31.47 -3.97 -10.83
C LYS A 13 30.05 -3.96 -11.43
N PRO A 14 29.02 -4.21 -10.63
CA PRO A 14 27.65 -4.03 -11.07
C PRO A 14 27.39 -2.58 -11.52
N GLN A 15 26.78 -2.41 -12.69
CA GLN A 15 26.48 -1.10 -13.26
C GLN A 15 25.03 -0.65 -13.00
N ASN A 16 24.16 -1.57 -12.56
CA ASN A 16 22.80 -1.22 -12.22
C ASN A 16 22.79 -0.39 -10.92
N ARG A 17 22.37 0.88 -11.05
CA ARG A 17 22.14 1.78 -9.92
C ARG A 17 20.68 1.90 -9.63
N THR A 18 20.33 2.19 -8.38
CA THR A 18 18.95 2.54 -8.06
C THR A 18 18.57 3.80 -8.82
N VAL A 19 17.41 3.81 -9.41
CA VAL A 19 16.84 5.01 -10.04
C VAL A 19 16.24 5.87 -8.93
N GLY A 20 17.09 6.33 -7.98
CA GLY A 20 16.66 7.13 -6.83
C GLY A 20 15.88 8.39 -7.22
N SER A 21 16.15 8.94 -8.40
CA SER A 21 15.39 10.04 -8.99
C SER A 21 14.06 9.61 -9.63
N ALA A 22 13.81 8.32 -9.84
CA ALA A 22 12.50 7.85 -10.33
C ALA A 22 11.40 8.05 -9.29
N TYR A 23 11.73 8.14 -8.01
CA TYR A 23 10.78 8.58 -6.99
C TYR A 23 10.23 9.97 -7.28
N THR A 24 11.02 10.89 -7.81
CA THR A 24 10.56 12.23 -8.19
C THR A 24 9.59 12.23 -9.37
N PHE A 25 9.67 11.24 -10.26
CA PHE A 25 8.73 11.10 -11.36
C PHE A 25 7.29 10.82 -10.87
N PHE A 26 7.16 10.20 -9.71
CA PHE A 26 5.86 9.90 -9.09
C PHE A 26 5.42 10.96 -8.06
N MET A 27 6.28 11.90 -7.69
CA MET A 27 5.97 13.02 -6.82
C MET A 27 5.22 14.13 -7.58
N GLY A 28 3.98 13.89 -7.91
CA GLY A 28 3.06 14.91 -8.42
C GLY A 28 1.70 14.70 -7.78
N GLY A 29 0.88 15.77 -7.69
CA GLY A 29 -0.52 15.64 -7.32
C GLY A 29 -1.24 14.65 -8.23
N SER A 30 -2.35 14.07 -7.78
CA SER A 30 -3.24 13.32 -8.65
C SER A 30 -3.93 14.27 -9.64
N THR A 31 -4.37 13.75 -10.79
CA THR A 31 -5.14 14.53 -11.79
C THR A 31 -6.47 15.05 -11.23
N SER A 32 -6.98 14.47 -10.14
CA SER A 32 -8.16 14.95 -9.41
C SER A 32 -7.88 16.12 -8.47
N GLY A 33 -6.62 16.59 -8.37
CA GLY A 33 -6.18 17.63 -7.44
C GLY A 33 -6.10 17.19 -5.97
N LYS A 34 -6.31 15.89 -5.67
CA LYS A 34 -6.24 15.34 -4.33
C LYS A 34 -4.82 14.85 -4.00
N PRO A 35 -4.29 15.17 -2.82
CA PRO A 35 -3.02 14.60 -2.37
C PRO A 35 -3.21 13.10 -2.08
N VAL A 36 -2.39 12.27 -2.73
CA VAL A 36 -2.37 10.83 -2.53
C VAL A 36 -1.01 10.43 -1.98
N ASN A 37 -1.03 9.87 -0.80
CA ASN A 37 0.10 9.23 -0.12
C ASN A 37 -0.41 7.96 0.58
N GLU A 38 0.48 7.22 1.20
CA GLU A 38 0.14 5.94 1.85
C GLU A 38 -0.91 6.12 2.95
N ARG A 39 -0.83 7.22 3.71
CA ARG A 39 -1.80 7.51 4.79
C ARG A 39 -3.18 7.85 4.23
N SER A 40 -3.27 8.74 3.24
CA SER A 40 -4.55 9.11 2.62
C SER A 40 -5.15 7.94 1.84
N ALA A 41 -4.32 7.11 1.19
CA ALA A 41 -4.75 5.90 0.51
C ALA A 41 -5.36 4.88 1.48
N MET A 42 -4.74 4.67 2.65
CA MET A 42 -5.25 3.75 3.68
C MET A 42 -6.56 4.21 4.34
N GLN A 43 -6.94 5.47 4.19
CA GLN A 43 -8.28 5.95 4.62
C GLN A 43 -9.39 5.52 3.65
N MET A 44 -9.03 5.14 2.43
CA MET A 44 -9.96 4.58 1.45
C MET A 44 -10.31 3.13 1.80
N THR A 45 -11.60 2.84 1.99
CA THR A 45 -12.06 1.48 2.38
C THR A 45 -11.62 0.40 1.41
N ALA A 46 -11.62 0.66 0.11
CA ALA A 46 -11.18 -0.29 -0.91
C ALA A 46 -9.68 -0.60 -0.82
N VAL A 47 -8.83 0.43 -0.62
CA VAL A 47 -7.39 0.25 -0.44
C VAL A 47 -7.11 -0.51 0.85
N TYR A 48 -7.71 -0.07 1.96
CA TYR A 48 -7.56 -0.75 3.26
C TYR A 48 -7.95 -2.23 3.19
N SER A 49 -9.10 -2.55 2.56
CA SER A 49 -9.56 -3.93 2.40
C SER A 49 -8.58 -4.77 1.58
N CYS A 50 -8.08 -4.26 0.46
CA CYS A 50 -7.11 -4.97 -0.37
C CYS A 50 -5.79 -5.21 0.36
N VAL A 51 -5.25 -4.18 1.03
CA VAL A 51 -4.01 -4.29 1.82
C VAL A 51 -4.18 -5.30 2.94
N ARG A 52 -5.28 -5.23 3.68
CA ARG A 52 -5.60 -6.14 4.77
C ARG A 52 -5.71 -7.58 4.29
N ILE A 53 -6.49 -7.85 3.24
CA ILE A 53 -6.68 -9.20 2.68
C ILE A 53 -5.34 -9.83 2.30
N LEU A 54 -4.47 -9.10 1.61
CA LEU A 54 -3.19 -9.63 1.17
C LEU A 54 -2.19 -9.78 2.32
N ALA A 55 -2.16 -8.83 3.25
CA ALA A 55 -1.26 -8.88 4.40
C ALA A 55 -1.63 -10.05 5.34
N GLU A 56 -2.91 -10.19 5.69
CA GLU A 56 -3.40 -11.31 6.51
C GLU A 56 -3.23 -12.66 5.81
N ALA A 57 -3.47 -12.72 4.48
CA ALA A 57 -3.30 -13.96 3.73
C ALA A 57 -1.84 -14.45 3.76
N ILE A 58 -0.87 -13.58 3.51
CA ILE A 58 0.57 -13.94 3.57
C ILE A 58 1.00 -14.24 5.01
N ALA A 59 0.55 -13.45 5.98
CA ALA A 59 0.89 -13.64 7.39
C ALA A 59 0.31 -14.93 7.97
N GLY A 60 -0.88 -15.36 7.49
CA GLY A 60 -1.55 -16.58 7.94
C GLY A 60 -0.98 -17.87 7.36
N LEU A 61 -0.16 -17.82 6.29
CA LEU A 61 0.46 -19.01 5.74
C LEU A 61 1.50 -19.59 6.71
N PRO A 62 1.56 -20.91 6.89
CA PRO A 62 2.61 -21.52 7.71
C PRO A 62 3.98 -21.33 7.03
N LEU A 63 4.93 -20.78 7.79
CA LEU A 63 6.30 -20.60 7.34
C LEU A 63 7.22 -21.57 8.11
N HIS A 64 7.81 -22.52 7.39
CA HIS A 64 8.70 -23.51 7.95
C HIS A 64 10.04 -23.53 7.23
N VAL A 65 11.10 -23.84 7.97
CA VAL A 65 12.40 -24.19 7.39
C VAL A 65 12.42 -25.69 7.13
N TYR A 66 12.81 -26.09 5.93
CA TYR A 66 12.92 -27.51 5.52
C TYR A 66 14.35 -27.85 5.20
N LYS A 67 14.77 -29.09 5.49
CA LYS A 67 16.04 -29.67 5.04
C LYS A 67 15.79 -30.88 4.15
N TYR A 68 16.67 -31.13 3.22
CA TYR A 68 16.64 -32.35 2.42
C TYR A 68 17.14 -33.52 3.26
N ASN A 69 16.45 -34.65 3.19
CA ASN A 69 16.89 -35.89 3.78
C ASN A 69 17.73 -36.72 2.76
N GLU A 70 18.40 -37.75 3.24
CA GLU A 70 19.25 -38.62 2.42
C GLU A 70 18.52 -39.33 1.28
N THR A 71 17.18 -39.45 1.37
CA THR A 71 16.32 -40.09 0.36
C THR A 71 15.77 -39.13 -0.67
N GLY A 72 16.15 -37.84 -0.63
CA GLY A 72 15.67 -36.76 -1.54
C GLY A 72 14.32 -36.19 -1.17
N GLY A 73 13.75 -36.57 -0.02
CA GLY A 73 12.55 -35.93 0.54
C GLY A 73 12.89 -34.67 1.31
N LYS A 74 11.84 -33.94 1.74
CA LYS A 74 11.98 -32.74 2.59
C LYS A 74 11.38 -33.01 3.96
N GLU A 75 12.08 -32.62 5.02
CA GLU A 75 11.59 -32.66 6.39
C GLU A 75 11.76 -31.30 7.07
N LYS A 76 10.92 -31.00 8.07
CA LYS A 76 11.00 -29.74 8.80
C LYS A 76 12.28 -29.70 9.63
N ALA A 77 13.08 -28.66 9.45
CA ALA A 77 14.31 -28.45 10.20
C ALA A 77 14.02 -27.75 11.54
N VAL A 78 13.29 -28.43 12.43
CA VAL A 78 12.83 -27.85 13.72
C VAL A 78 13.98 -27.49 14.66
N ASP A 79 15.13 -28.12 14.50
CA ASP A 79 16.33 -27.85 15.30
C ASP A 79 17.17 -26.68 14.76
N HIS A 80 16.79 -26.13 13.60
CA HIS A 80 17.51 -25.02 12.99
C HIS A 80 17.19 -23.71 13.73
N PRO A 81 18.19 -22.85 14.06
CA PRO A 81 17.96 -21.60 14.79
C PRO A 81 16.91 -20.68 14.16
N LEU A 82 16.83 -20.65 12.82
CA LEU A 82 15.82 -19.85 12.10
C LEU A 82 14.39 -20.41 12.21
N TYR A 83 14.21 -21.68 12.63
CA TYR A 83 12.88 -22.28 12.65
C TYR A 83 11.93 -21.52 13.57
N LEU A 84 12.26 -21.38 14.85
CA LEU A 84 11.48 -20.65 15.82
C LEU A 84 11.37 -19.17 15.48
N LEU A 85 12.47 -18.58 15.02
CA LEU A 85 12.54 -17.18 14.66
C LEU A 85 11.56 -16.82 13.51
N LEU A 86 11.44 -17.67 12.49
CA LEU A 86 10.55 -17.42 11.36
C LEU A 86 9.12 -17.90 11.59
N HIS A 87 8.97 -19.00 12.34
CA HIS A 87 7.66 -19.62 12.57
C HIS A 87 6.90 -18.96 13.74
N ASP A 88 7.56 -18.65 14.85
CA ASP A 88 6.90 -18.21 16.08
C ASP A 88 7.19 -16.74 16.42
N GLU A 89 8.45 -16.40 16.73
CA GLU A 89 8.85 -15.10 17.28
C GLU A 89 10.09 -14.54 16.60
N PRO A 90 9.95 -13.64 15.62
CA PRO A 90 11.09 -13.00 14.96
C PRO A 90 11.86 -12.04 15.89
N ASN A 91 11.24 -11.56 16.96
CA ASN A 91 11.82 -10.74 18.02
C ASN A 91 10.90 -10.76 19.25
N PRO A 92 11.36 -10.28 20.42
CA PRO A 92 10.56 -10.29 21.65
C PRO A 92 9.32 -9.39 21.66
N GLU A 93 9.15 -8.53 20.65
CA GLU A 93 8.08 -7.53 20.62
C GLU A 93 6.88 -7.98 19.78
N MET A 94 7.06 -8.95 18.86
CA MET A 94 6.01 -9.33 17.93
C MET A 94 6.07 -10.80 17.53
N SER A 95 4.89 -11.37 17.29
CA SER A 95 4.77 -12.71 16.71
C SER A 95 5.16 -12.74 15.22
N SER A 96 5.45 -13.92 14.68
CA SER A 96 5.70 -14.12 13.26
C SER A 96 4.55 -13.62 12.37
N PHE A 97 3.30 -13.77 12.83
CA PHE A 97 2.14 -13.26 12.11
C PHE A 97 2.22 -11.72 11.97
N VAL A 98 2.37 -10.99 13.09
CA VAL A 98 2.43 -9.52 13.08
C VAL A 98 3.64 -9.02 12.27
N PHE A 99 4.79 -9.66 12.39
CA PHE A 99 5.97 -9.32 11.61
C PHE A 99 5.73 -9.43 10.10
N ARG A 100 5.15 -10.55 9.65
CA ARG A 100 4.85 -10.78 8.24
C ARG A 100 3.75 -9.87 7.71
N GLU A 101 2.71 -9.64 8.51
CA GLU A 101 1.64 -8.70 8.19
C GLU A 101 2.19 -7.28 8.01
N THR A 102 3.07 -6.84 8.91
CA THR A 102 3.74 -5.53 8.83
C THR A 102 4.59 -5.41 7.57
N LEU A 103 5.45 -6.37 7.29
CA LEU A 103 6.30 -6.33 6.10
C LEU A 103 5.48 -6.41 4.81
N MET A 104 4.41 -7.20 4.78
CA MET A 104 3.52 -7.26 3.61
C MET A 104 2.77 -5.95 3.42
N THR A 105 2.33 -5.31 4.49
CA THR A 105 1.75 -3.96 4.45
C THR A 105 2.75 -2.95 3.88
N HIS A 106 4.02 -3.01 4.28
CA HIS A 106 5.09 -2.19 3.70
C HIS A 106 5.24 -2.41 2.19
N LEU A 107 5.23 -3.66 1.74
CA LEU A 107 5.30 -4.00 0.31
C LEU A 107 4.13 -3.39 -0.48
N LEU A 108 2.92 -3.50 0.05
CA LEU A 108 1.71 -3.04 -0.62
C LEU A 108 1.58 -1.50 -0.65
N LEU A 109 2.19 -0.80 0.31
CA LEU A 109 2.14 0.66 0.38
C LEU A 109 3.36 1.32 -0.29
N TRP A 110 4.57 0.86 0.03
CA TRP A 110 5.83 1.47 -0.45
C TRP A 110 6.55 0.68 -1.52
N GLY A 111 6.07 -0.53 -1.84
CA GLY A 111 6.70 -1.39 -2.83
C GLY A 111 7.97 -2.09 -2.35
N ASN A 112 8.38 -1.88 -1.12
CA ASN A 112 9.55 -2.50 -0.51
C ASN A 112 9.26 -2.82 0.95
N ALA A 113 9.80 -3.93 1.44
CA ALA A 113 9.83 -4.22 2.87
C ALA A 113 11.26 -4.45 3.32
N TYR A 114 11.58 -3.93 4.50
CA TYR A 114 12.90 -4.04 5.10
C TYR A 114 12.79 -4.52 6.53
N ALA A 115 13.71 -5.41 6.92
CA ALA A 115 13.91 -5.74 8.32
C ALA A 115 15.41 -5.76 8.64
N GLN A 116 15.78 -5.22 9.79
CA GLN A 116 17.14 -5.32 10.32
C GLN A 116 17.36 -6.73 10.84
N ILE A 117 18.48 -7.31 10.48
CA ILE A 117 18.92 -8.61 10.94
C ILE A 117 19.91 -8.41 12.10
N ILE A 118 19.56 -8.92 13.26
CA ILE A 118 20.45 -8.91 14.42
C ILE A 118 21.13 -10.26 14.52
N ARG A 119 22.46 -10.25 14.65
CA ARG A 119 23.27 -11.46 14.75
C ARG A 119 24.03 -11.49 16.06
N ASN A 120 24.26 -12.68 16.59
CA ASN A 120 25.12 -12.89 17.75
C ASN A 120 26.62 -12.86 17.34
N GLY A 121 27.50 -13.00 18.33
CA GLY A 121 28.96 -13.03 18.09
C GLY A 121 29.47 -14.21 17.24
N LYS A 122 28.63 -15.21 17.00
CA LYS A 122 28.91 -16.36 16.11
C LYS A 122 28.39 -16.15 14.68
N GLY A 123 27.67 -15.03 14.42
CA GLY A 123 27.06 -14.74 13.14
C GLY A 123 25.66 -15.32 12.94
N GLU A 124 25.11 -16.04 13.91
CA GLU A 124 23.75 -16.59 13.86
C GLU A 124 22.71 -15.50 13.99
N VAL A 125 21.62 -15.58 13.23
CA VAL A 125 20.50 -14.65 13.31
C VAL A 125 19.72 -14.90 14.60
N ILE A 126 19.56 -13.86 15.41
CA ILE A 126 18.85 -13.93 16.69
C ILE A 126 17.58 -13.08 16.75
N ALA A 127 17.44 -12.09 15.87
CA ALA A 127 16.21 -11.29 15.78
C ALA A 127 16.08 -10.59 14.44
N LEU A 128 14.82 -10.28 14.06
CA LEU A 128 14.45 -9.50 12.88
C LEU A 128 13.51 -8.37 13.31
N TYR A 129 13.87 -7.11 12.98
CA TYR A 129 13.06 -5.93 13.30
C TYR A 129 12.63 -5.21 12.04
N PRO A 130 11.33 -4.96 11.80
CA PRO A 130 10.86 -4.20 10.67
C PRO A 130 11.45 -2.78 10.63
N LEU A 131 11.86 -2.31 9.47
CA LEU A 131 12.33 -0.96 9.22
C LEU A 131 11.34 -0.23 8.30
N MET A 132 11.05 1.03 8.61
CA MET A 132 10.11 1.84 7.84
C MET A 132 10.66 2.16 6.45
N PRO A 133 9.96 1.77 5.35
CA PRO A 133 10.47 1.94 4.00
C PRO A 133 10.68 3.41 3.59
N ASN A 134 9.86 4.33 4.09
CA ASN A 134 10.00 5.77 3.81
C ASN A 134 11.23 6.42 4.44
N LYS A 135 11.92 5.69 5.32
CA LYS A 135 13.19 6.12 5.96
C LYS A 135 14.40 5.38 5.41
N MET A 136 14.18 4.49 4.43
CA MET A 136 15.23 3.65 3.85
C MET A 136 15.61 4.14 2.45
N SER A 137 16.90 4.27 2.18
CA SER A 137 17.43 4.41 0.83
C SER A 137 18.43 3.32 0.51
N VAL A 138 18.47 2.94 -0.75
CA VAL A 138 19.32 1.86 -1.27
C VAL A 138 20.18 2.46 -2.36
N ASP A 139 21.50 2.29 -2.28
CA ASP A 139 22.43 2.79 -3.29
C ASP A 139 23.71 1.91 -3.37
N ARG A 140 24.60 2.25 -4.29
CA ARG A 140 25.91 1.61 -4.46
C ARG A 140 27.02 2.61 -4.21
N ASP A 141 28.06 2.13 -3.52
CA ASP A 141 29.29 2.88 -3.32
C ASP A 141 30.12 2.98 -4.63
N GLU A 142 31.27 3.67 -4.56
CA GLU A 142 32.20 3.82 -5.68
C GLU A 142 32.80 2.47 -6.15
N ASN A 143 32.76 1.46 -5.28
CA ASN A 143 33.21 0.11 -5.59
C ASN A 143 32.09 -0.76 -6.19
N GLY A 144 30.88 -0.24 -6.34
CA GLY A 144 29.70 -0.95 -6.83
C GLY A 144 29.05 -1.84 -5.75
N GLN A 145 29.45 -1.74 -4.48
CA GLN A 145 28.84 -2.49 -3.39
C GLN A 145 27.54 -1.83 -2.97
N LEU A 146 26.49 -2.65 -2.82
CA LEU A 146 25.19 -2.20 -2.35
C LEU A 146 25.29 -1.83 -0.85
N TYR A 147 24.64 -0.74 -0.46
CA TYR A 147 24.45 -0.36 0.93
C TYR A 147 23.07 0.23 1.16
N TYR A 148 22.64 0.25 2.40
CA TYR A 148 21.37 0.78 2.85
C TYR A 148 21.62 1.93 3.81
N THR A 149 20.90 3.04 3.62
CA THR A 149 20.93 4.16 4.57
C THR A 149 19.57 4.29 5.24
N TYR A 150 19.55 4.18 6.56
CA TYR A 150 18.34 4.32 7.36
C TYR A 150 18.36 5.61 8.16
N LEU A 151 17.33 6.44 8.00
CA LEU A 151 17.16 7.69 8.74
C LEU A 151 16.51 7.39 10.10
N ARG A 152 17.25 7.57 11.19
CA ARG A 152 16.68 7.54 12.55
C ARG A 152 15.93 8.85 12.79
N SER A 153 14.67 8.80 13.17
CA SER A 153 13.97 9.97 13.69
C SER A 153 14.36 10.14 15.15
N ASN A 154 15.08 11.19 15.49
CA ASN A 154 15.10 11.68 16.86
C ASN A 154 13.81 12.48 17.04
N GLU A 155 12.83 11.95 17.76
CA GLU A 155 11.60 12.67 18.13
C GLU A 155 11.88 13.89 19.00
N GLU A 156 13.05 13.97 19.62
CA GLU A 156 13.49 15.10 20.48
C GLU A 156 14.21 16.24 19.72
N ALA A 157 14.63 16.00 18.49
CA ALA A 157 15.26 17.05 17.67
C ALA A 157 14.30 17.51 16.57
N HIS A 158 13.76 18.71 16.70
CA HIS A 158 13.04 19.43 15.65
C HIS A 158 13.92 19.77 14.41
N THR A 159 15.06 19.13 14.27
CA THR A 159 15.99 19.27 13.15
C THR A 159 16.01 18.00 12.33
N MET A 160 15.88 18.13 11.01
CA MET A 160 16.01 17.04 10.03
C MET A 160 17.41 16.42 9.96
N GLU A 161 18.33 16.77 10.82
CA GLU A 161 19.66 16.19 10.97
C GLU A 161 19.63 14.97 11.91
N GLY A 162 18.72 14.02 11.61
CA GLY A 162 18.74 12.70 12.22
C GLY A 162 19.98 11.93 11.76
N ALA A 163 20.74 11.35 12.68
CA ALA A 163 21.88 10.53 12.35
C ALA A 163 21.45 9.38 11.43
N SER A 164 21.89 9.38 10.19
CA SER A 164 21.69 8.27 9.26
C SER A 164 22.61 7.11 9.67
N VAL A 165 22.08 5.90 9.58
CA VAL A 165 22.84 4.67 9.83
C VAL A 165 23.02 3.94 8.51
N ILE A 166 24.26 3.59 8.20
CA ILE A 166 24.58 2.76 7.05
C ILE A 166 24.53 1.31 7.48
N LEU A 167 23.71 0.52 6.80
CA LEU A 167 23.54 -0.91 7.02
C LEU A 167 24.15 -1.68 5.83
N LYS A 168 24.80 -2.79 6.12
CA LYS A 168 25.33 -3.69 5.10
C LYS A 168 24.23 -4.59 4.53
N PRO A 169 24.37 -5.08 3.30
CA PRO A 169 23.38 -5.99 2.71
C PRO A 169 23.14 -7.28 3.51
N CYS A 170 24.13 -7.76 4.25
CA CYS A 170 23.98 -8.93 5.12
C CYS A 170 23.18 -8.66 6.41
N ASP A 171 22.99 -7.38 6.77
CA ASP A 171 22.28 -6.97 7.99
C ASP A 171 20.85 -6.46 7.69
N VAL A 172 20.41 -6.56 6.43
CA VAL A 172 19.09 -6.13 6.00
C VAL A 172 18.39 -7.22 5.20
N LEU A 173 17.26 -7.71 5.69
CA LEU A 173 16.30 -8.44 4.87
C LEU A 173 15.54 -7.41 4.04
N HIS A 174 15.79 -7.42 2.73
CA HIS A 174 15.07 -6.58 1.77
C HIS A 174 14.23 -7.45 0.85
N ILE A 175 12.93 -7.20 0.83
CA ILE A 175 11.97 -7.83 -0.07
C ILE A 175 11.47 -6.74 -1.03
N PRO A 176 11.95 -6.70 -2.28
CA PRO A 176 11.49 -5.73 -3.27
C PRO A 176 10.22 -6.20 -3.97
N GLY A 177 9.30 -5.27 -4.24
CA GLY A 177 8.17 -5.47 -5.14
C GLY A 177 8.59 -5.40 -6.62
N LEU A 178 7.64 -5.08 -7.48
CA LEU A 178 7.90 -4.82 -8.90
C LEU A 178 8.66 -3.50 -9.06
N GLY A 179 9.78 -3.50 -9.76
CA GLY A 179 10.61 -2.32 -10.03
C GLY A 179 11.34 -2.41 -11.37
N PHE A 180 11.98 -1.33 -11.83
CA PHE A 180 12.73 -1.31 -13.09
C PHE A 180 14.18 -1.78 -12.96
N ASP A 181 14.81 -1.47 -11.84
CA ASP A 181 16.24 -1.71 -11.63
C ASP A 181 16.56 -3.08 -11.03
N GLY A 182 15.53 -3.81 -10.56
CA GLY A 182 15.67 -5.07 -9.85
C GLY A 182 16.23 -4.92 -8.42
N LEU A 183 16.40 -3.69 -7.93
CA LEU A 183 16.91 -3.39 -6.59
C LEU A 183 15.81 -2.83 -5.70
N VAL A 184 15.00 -1.92 -6.23
CA VAL A 184 13.93 -1.23 -5.48
C VAL A 184 12.60 -1.39 -6.22
N GLY A 185 11.56 -1.77 -5.48
CA GLY A 185 10.19 -1.85 -5.98
C GLY A 185 9.48 -0.50 -5.99
N TYR A 186 8.52 -0.33 -6.90
CA TYR A 186 7.64 0.83 -6.94
C TYR A 186 6.56 0.76 -5.88
N SER A 187 6.22 1.91 -5.30
CA SER A 187 5.02 2.03 -4.46
C SER A 187 3.76 1.77 -5.31
N PRO A 188 2.95 0.75 -4.99
CA PRO A 188 1.67 0.55 -5.66
C PRO A 188 0.73 1.74 -5.51
N ILE A 189 0.81 2.45 -4.38
CA ILE A 189 0.03 3.67 -4.14
C ILE A 189 0.45 4.80 -5.08
N ALA A 190 1.75 5.01 -5.27
CA ALA A 190 2.25 6.01 -6.20
C ALA A 190 1.88 5.68 -7.66
N MET A 191 1.93 4.41 -8.04
CA MET A 191 1.52 3.95 -9.38
C MET A 191 0.02 4.15 -9.61
N ALA A 192 -0.80 3.95 -8.59
CA ALA A 192 -2.26 4.06 -8.62
C ALA A 192 -2.78 5.43 -8.23
N LYS A 193 -1.92 6.46 -8.05
CA LYS A 193 -2.30 7.76 -7.46
C LYS A 193 -3.51 8.43 -8.12
N ASN A 194 -3.67 8.30 -9.44
CA ASN A 194 -4.79 8.91 -10.16
C ASN A 194 -6.12 8.18 -9.88
N ALA A 195 -6.12 6.86 -9.85
CA ALA A 195 -7.29 6.05 -9.52
C ALA A 195 -7.71 6.29 -8.05
N ILE A 196 -6.76 6.27 -7.12
CA ILE A 196 -7.00 6.54 -5.70
C ILE A 196 -7.47 7.99 -5.50
N GLY A 197 -6.83 8.96 -6.15
CA GLY A 197 -7.22 10.36 -6.07
C GLY A 197 -8.62 10.63 -6.61
N MET A 198 -9.02 9.95 -7.69
CA MET A 198 -10.37 10.01 -8.22
C MET A 198 -11.39 9.42 -7.22
N ALA A 199 -11.06 8.28 -6.61
CA ALA A 199 -11.91 7.65 -5.62
C ALA A 199 -12.10 8.54 -4.38
N ILE A 200 -11.04 9.18 -3.87
CA ILE A 200 -11.11 10.17 -2.79
C ILE A 200 -12.03 11.34 -3.18
N ALA A 201 -11.87 11.87 -4.40
CA ALA A 201 -12.71 12.97 -4.88
C ALA A 201 -14.19 12.57 -4.98
N CYS A 202 -14.49 11.35 -5.42
CA CYS A 202 -15.85 10.81 -5.46
C CYS A 202 -16.45 10.67 -4.05
N GLU A 203 -15.69 10.18 -3.07
CA GLU A 203 -16.16 10.08 -1.69
C GLU A 203 -16.46 11.44 -1.07
N GLU A 204 -15.57 12.41 -1.27
CA GLU A 204 -15.81 13.78 -0.78
C GLU A 204 -17.01 14.44 -1.45
N PHE A 205 -17.19 14.24 -2.75
CA PHE A 205 -18.36 14.73 -3.47
C PHE A 205 -19.63 14.14 -2.87
N GLY A 206 -19.68 12.81 -2.69
CA GLY A 206 -20.83 12.14 -2.08
C GLY A 206 -21.09 12.62 -0.65
N ALA A 207 -20.05 12.76 0.17
CA ALA A 207 -20.17 13.25 1.53
C ALA A 207 -20.76 14.67 1.58
N LYS A 208 -20.28 15.58 0.73
CA LYS A 208 -20.82 16.95 0.61
C LYS A 208 -22.26 16.97 0.12
N PHE A 209 -22.56 16.12 -0.88
CA PHE A 209 -23.91 16.02 -1.41
C PHE A 209 -24.91 15.59 -0.33
N PHE A 210 -24.61 14.55 0.43
CA PHE A 210 -25.45 14.08 1.52
C PHE A 210 -25.50 15.06 2.70
N ALA A 211 -24.37 15.69 3.07
CA ALA A 211 -24.32 16.68 4.13
C ALA A 211 -25.19 17.91 3.84
N ASN A 212 -25.31 18.27 2.57
CA ASN A 212 -26.21 19.36 2.13
C ASN A 212 -27.67 18.91 1.95
N GLY A 213 -28.05 17.75 2.48
CA GLY A 213 -29.41 17.21 2.46
C GLY A 213 -29.81 16.58 1.13
N ALA A 214 -28.84 16.20 0.30
CA ALA A 214 -29.01 15.66 -1.05
C ALA A 214 -29.93 16.53 -1.94
N ALA A 215 -30.17 17.78 -1.52
CA ALA A 215 -30.95 18.71 -2.29
C ALA A 215 -30.07 19.35 -3.38
N PRO A 216 -30.49 19.33 -4.62
CA PRO A 216 -29.76 20.01 -5.67
C PRO A 216 -29.70 21.51 -5.36
N SER A 217 -28.55 22.14 -5.62
CA SER A 217 -28.43 23.58 -5.58
C SER A 217 -29.45 24.18 -6.56
N GLY A 218 -30.24 25.10 -6.12
CA GLY A 218 -31.30 25.68 -6.93
C GLY A 218 -31.42 27.18 -6.71
N VAL A 219 -32.26 27.82 -7.52
CA VAL A 219 -32.62 29.21 -7.39
C VAL A 219 -33.98 29.32 -6.73
N LEU A 220 -34.09 30.16 -5.71
CA LEU A 220 -35.34 30.64 -5.17
C LEU A 220 -35.72 31.89 -5.96
N GLU A 221 -36.76 31.79 -6.78
CA GLU A 221 -37.32 32.90 -7.56
C GLU A 221 -38.46 33.56 -6.80
N HIS A 222 -38.45 34.87 -6.76
CA HIS A 222 -39.53 35.67 -6.17
C HIS A 222 -40.03 36.68 -7.18
N PRO A 223 -41.36 36.87 -7.35
CA PRO A 223 -41.92 37.77 -8.36
C PRO A 223 -41.65 39.25 -8.10
N GLY A 224 -41.24 39.61 -6.89
CA GLY A 224 -40.87 40.96 -6.49
C GLY A 224 -39.41 41.07 -6.02
N THR A 225 -39.07 42.19 -5.37
CA THR A 225 -37.73 42.44 -4.85
C THR A 225 -37.61 41.90 -3.43
N ILE A 226 -36.62 41.01 -3.19
CA ILE A 226 -36.27 40.54 -1.86
C ILE A 226 -35.37 41.59 -1.19
N LYS A 227 -35.80 42.14 -0.05
CA LYS A 227 -35.06 43.17 0.68
C LYS A 227 -33.75 42.65 1.29
N ASP A 228 -33.74 41.41 1.72
CA ASP A 228 -32.56 40.74 2.30
C ASP A 228 -32.42 39.30 1.77
N PRO A 229 -31.72 39.13 0.65
CA PRO A 229 -31.44 37.79 0.08
C PRO A 229 -30.63 36.89 0.99
N SER A 230 -29.77 37.48 1.87
CA SER A 230 -28.90 36.70 2.76
C SER A 230 -29.71 36.02 3.86
N ARG A 231 -30.72 36.71 4.41
CA ARG A 231 -31.61 36.15 5.41
C ARG A 231 -32.47 35.01 4.85
N VAL A 232 -32.96 35.16 3.62
CA VAL A 232 -33.73 34.11 2.94
C VAL A 232 -32.86 32.88 2.71
N ARG A 233 -31.59 33.05 2.28
CA ARG A 233 -30.64 31.98 2.08
C ARG A 233 -30.32 31.25 3.39
N GLN A 234 -30.07 31.99 4.47
CA GLN A 234 -29.79 31.41 5.78
C GLN A 234 -30.99 30.64 6.33
N ALA A 235 -32.19 31.19 6.23
CA ALA A 235 -33.41 30.52 6.65
C ALA A 235 -33.66 29.24 5.87
N TRP A 236 -33.42 29.26 4.55
CA TRP A 236 -33.50 28.08 3.70
C TRP A 236 -32.48 27.02 4.13
N GLN A 237 -31.22 27.42 4.32
CA GLN A 237 -30.14 26.52 4.68
C GLN A 237 -30.30 25.91 6.08
N SER A 238 -30.87 26.67 7.04
CA SER A 238 -31.15 26.16 8.39
C SER A 238 -32.32 25.18 8.44
N GLN A 239 -33.33 25.35 7.58
CA GLN A 239 -34.51 24.48 7.54
C GLN A 239 -34.32 23.23 6.68
N PHE A 240 -33.56 23.32 5.58
CA PHE A 240 -33.45 22.25 4.58
C PHE A 240 -32.03 21.75 4.36
N GLY A 241 -31.01 22.43 4.92
CA GLY A 241 -29.63 21.97 4.88
C GLY A 241 -29.32 20.87 5.90
N GLY A 242 -28.37 19.96 5.55
CA GLY A 242 -27.93 18.89 6.41
C GLY A 242 -28.72 17.58 6.28
N SER A 243 -28.08 16.48 6.59
CA SER A 243 -28.64 15.10 6.45
C SER A 243 -29.87 14.87 7.34
N SER A 244 -29.96 15.55 8.48
CA SER A 244 -31.09 15.45 9.42
C SER A 244 -32.37 16.12 8.91
N ASN A 245 -32.27 16.97 7.89
CA ASN A 245 -33.42 17.70 7.30
C ASN A 245 -33.87 17.10 5.94
N SER A 246 -33.27 15.99 5.55
CA SER A 246 -33.65 15.31 4.31
C SER A 246 -35.11 14.83 4.35
N GLY A 247 -35.84 15.09 3.25
CA GLY A 247 -37.25 14.67 3.11
C GLY A 247 -38.28 15.62 3.70
N LYS A 248 -37.90 16.76 4.27
CA LYS A 248 -38.86 17.78 4.72
C LYS A 248 -39.55 18.48 3.55
N VAL A 249 -40.84 18.71 3.67
CA VAL A 249 -41.65 19.46 2.69
C VAL A 249 -41.33 20.94 2.82
N ALA A 250 -40.98 21.59 1.70
CA ALA A 250 -40.78 23.03 1.64
C ALA A 250 -42.11 23.72 1.31
N VAL A 251 -42.47 24.70 2.12
CA VAL A 251 -43.60 25.60 1.85
C VAL A 251 -43.04 26.95 1.37
N LEU A 252 -43.40 27.36 0.17
CA LEU A 252 -42.97 28.61 -0.44
C LEU A 252 -44.12 29.61 -0.38
N GLU A 253 -43.87 30.80 0.20
CA GLU A 253 -44.82 31.86 0.35
C GLU A 253 -44.67 32.91 -0.75
N GLU A 254 -45.67 33.80 -0.89
CA GLU A 254 -45.65 35.01 -1.76
C GLU A 254 -45.28 34.74 -3.23
N GLY A 255 -45.65 33.56 -3.75
CA GLY A 255 -45.38 33.21 -5.14
C GLY A 255 -43.93 32.83 -5.47
N MET A 256 -43.12 32.58 -4.44
CA MET A 256 -41.77 32.06 -4.64
C MET A 256 -41.80 30.71 -5.36
N LYS A 257 -40.79 30.48 -6.21
CA LYS A 257 -40.56 29.21 -6.90
C LYS A 257 -39.15 28.72 -6.62
N TYR A 258 -38.99 27.43 -6.49
CA TYR A 258 -37.69 26.80 -6.41
C TYR A 258 -37.39 26.08 -7.73
N THR A 259 -36.35 26.52 -8.41
CA THR A 259 -35.88 25.89 -9.64
C THR A 259 -34.52 25.27 -9.38
N PRO A 260 -34.38 23.92 -9.44
CA PRO A 260 -33.10 23.29 -9.27
C PRO A 260 -32.19 23.61 -10.46
N ILE A 261 -30.97 24.09 -10.16
CA ILE A 261 -29.95 24.38 -11.19
C ILE A 261 -28.99 23.21 -11.38
N SER A 262 -28.73 22.42 -10.31
CA SER A 262 -27.82 21.30 -10.42
C SER A 262 -28.50 20.16 -11.16
N ILE A 263 -27.77 19.60 -12.13
CA ILE A 263 -28.05 18.27 -12.65
C ILE A 263 -27.89 17.34 -11.43
N SER A 264 -29.01 16.81 -10.94
CA SER A 264 -28.94 15.69 -9.98
C SER A 264 -28.11 14.61 -10.64
N PRO A 265 -26.91 14.27 -10.15
CA PRO A 265 -26.23 13.08 -10.65
C PRO A 265 -27.24 11.96 -10.42
N GLU A 266 -27.67 11.31 -11.49
CA GLU A 266 -28.55 10.16 -11.36
C GLU A 266 -27.91 9.26 -10.31
N GLN A 267 -28.64 8.97 -9.24
CA GLN A 267 -28.10 8.20 -8.10
C GLN A 267 -27.45 6.89 -8.58
N ALA A 268 -27.97 6.33 -9.66
CA ALA A 268 -27.44 5.18 -10.34
C ALA A 268 -26.00 5.43 -10.88
N GLN A 269 -25.74 6.53 -11.58
CA GLN A 269 -24.41 6.83 -12.15
C GLN A 269 -23.37 7.08 -11.05
N PHE A 270 -23.76 7.69 -9.95
CA PHE A 270 -22.86 7.89 -8.81
C PHE A 270 -22.49 6.56 -8.16
N LEU A 271 -23.45 5.66 -7.93
CA LEU A 271 -23.20 4.33 -7.38
C LEU A 271 -22.36 3.47 -8.33
N GLU A 272 -22.64 3.52 -9.63
CA GLU A 272 -21.84 2.82 -10.64
C GLU A 272 -20.40 3.34 -10.68
N THR A 273 -20.19 4.65 -10.59
CA THR A 273 -18.86 5.25 -10.52
C THR A 273 -18.10 4.77 -9.27
N ARG A 274 -18.74 4.74 -8.11
CA ARG A 274 -18.11 4.22 -6.89
C ARG A 274 -17.73 2.75 -7.02
N LYS A 275 -18.60 1.91 -7.56
CA LYS A 275 -18.31 0.49 -7.83
C LYS A 275 -17.15 0.33 -8.80
N PHE A 276 -17.13 1.11 -9.86
CA PHE A 276 -16.02 1.11 -10.81
C PHE A 276 -14.68 1.43 -10.11
N GLN A 277 -14.64 2.46 -9.25
CA GLN A 277 -13.44 2.83 -8.52
C GLN A 277 -12.97 1.73 -7.56
N ILE A 278 -13.89 1.06 -6.85
CA ILE A 278 -13.56 -0.08 -5.99
C ILE A 278 -12.92 -1.20 -6.80
N ASN A 279 -13.51 -1.55 -7.95
CA ASN A 279 -13.00 -2.60 -8.83
C ASN A 279 -11.65 -2.23 -9.46
N GLU A 280 -11.42 -0.96 -9.76
CA GLU A 280 -10.14 -0.49 -10.28
C GLU A 280 -9.03 -0.61 -9.23
N ILE A 281 -9.31 -0.24 -7.97
CA ILE A 281 -8.39 -0.42 -6.86
C ILE A 281 -8.12 -1.92 -6.62
N ALA A 282 -9.16 -2.76 -6.58
CA ALA A 282 -9.02 -4.20 -6.43
C ALA A 282 -8.13 -4.82 -7.53
N ARG A 283 -8.25 -4.34 -8.77
CA ARG A 283 -7.42 -4.77 -9.92
C ARG A 283 -5.94 -4.43 -9.71
N ILE A 284 -5.62 -3.26 -9.16
CA ILE A 284 -4.24 -2.84 -8.88
C ILE A 284 -3.57 -3.81 -7.90
N PHE A 285 -4.30 -4.20 -6.85
CA PHE A 285 -3.82 -5.17 -5.85
C PHE A 285 -4.03 -6.63 -6.27
N ARG A 286 -4.67 -6.89 -7.43
CA ARG A 286 -5.02 -8.23 -7.93
C ARG A 286 -5.89 -9.01 -6.93
N VAL A 287 -6.75 -8.31 -6.20
CA VAL A 287 -7.73 -8.91 -5.29
C VAL A 287 -9.03 -9.13 -6.06
N PRO A 288 -9.61 -10.34 -6.04
CA PRO A 288 -10.88 -10.62 -6.69
C PRO A 288 -12.02 -9.74 -6.12
N PRO A 289 -12.92 -9.22 -6.96
CA PRO A 289 -13.99 -8.32 -6.53
C PRO A 289 -14.87 -8.87 -5.40
N HIS A 290 -15.17 -10.18 -5.39
CA HIS A 290 -15.97 -10.78 -4.35
C HIS A 290 -15.34 -10.69 -2.94
N MET A 291 -14.01 -10.66 -2.85
CA MET A 291 -13.29 -10.49 -1.58
C MET A 291 -13.40 -9.07 -1.00
N VAL A 292 -13.63 -8.08 -1.86
CA VAL A 292 -13.88 -6.69 -1.43
C VAL A 292 -15.38 -6.35 -1.39
N GLY A 293 -16.24 -7.37 -1.43
CA GLY A 293 -17.69 -7.24 -1.24
C GLY A 293 -18.51 -6.98 -2.51
N ASP A 294 -17.90 -7.02 -3.70
CA ASP A 294 -18.65 -6.93 -4.97
C ASP A 294 -19.04 -8.33 -5.46
N LEU A 295 -20.32 -8.67 -5.23
CA LEU A 295 -20.89 -9.97 -5.58
C LEU A 295 -21.77 -9.95 -6.86
N GLU A 296 -21.89 -8.81 -7.54
CA GLU A 296 -22.85 -8.67 -8.65
C GLU A 296 -22.66 -9.66 -9.80
N LYS A 297 -21.42 -10.04 -10.09
CA LYS A 297 -21.08 -11.00 -11.15
C LYS A 297 -20.62 -12.35 -10.60
N SER A 298 -20.90 -12.63 -9.33
CA SER A 298 -20.42 -13.81 -8.65
C SER A 298 -21.48 -14.89 -8.62
N SER A 299 -21.15 -16.09 -9.14
CA SER A 299 -21.88 -17.35 -8.90
C SER A 299 -21.02 -18.25 -8.01
N PHE A 300 -21.62 -19.23 -7.33
CA PHE A 300 -20.88 -20.15 -6.45
C PHE A 300 -19.69 -20.82 -7.16
N SER A 301 -19.87 -21.29 -8.38
CA SER A 301 -18.80 -21.92 -9.17
C SER A 301 -17.68 -20.93 -9.56
N ASN A 302 -18.03 -19.68 -9.83
CA ASN A 302 -17.05 -18.65 -10.16
C ASN A 302 -16.23 -18.21 -8.92
N ILE A 303 -16.83 -18.19 -7.74
CA ILE A 303 -16.13 -17.79 -6.49
C ILE A 303 -15.05 -18.82 -6.14
N GLU A 304 -15.34 -20.12 -6.26
CA GLU A 304 -14.34 -21.16 -6.01
C GLU A 304 -13.17 -21.04 -6.99
N GLN A 305 -13.44 -20.90 -8.28
CA GLN A 305 -12.41 -20.71 -9.29
C GLN A 305 -11.60 -19.45 -9.05
N GLN A 306 -12.24 -18.32 -8.74
CA GLN A 306 -11.55 -17.06 -8.42
C GLN A 306 -10.69 -17.16 -7.16
N SER A 307 -11.11 -17.96 -6.17
CA SER A 307 -10.33 -18.21 -4.96
C SER A 307 -9.04 -19.00 -5.27
N LEU A 308 -9.12 -20.00 -6.15
CA LEU A 308 -7.94 -20.73 -6.63
C LEU A 308 -7.02 -19.85 -7.45
N GLU A 309 -7.58 -19.00 -8.32
CA GLU A 309 -6.82 -18.04 -9.10
C GLU A 309 -6.13 -16.98 -8.22
N PHE A 310 -6.77 -16.55 -7.14
CA PHE A 310 -6.18 -15.64 -6.16
C PHE A 310 -4.93 -16.25 -5.52
N VAL A 311 -4.98 -17.52 -5.12
CA VAL A 311 -3.80 -18.22 -4.59
C VAL A 311 -2.70 -18.27 -5.66
N LYS A 312 -3.02 -18.76 -6.86
CA LYS A 312 -2.04 -19.03 -7.93
C LYS A 312 -1.44 -17.77 -8.53
N TYR A 313 -2.23 -16.73 -8.76
CA TYR A 313 -1.78 -15.56 -9.52
C TYR A 313 -1.52 -14.33 -8.65
N THR A 314 -2.02 -14.31 -7.43
CA THR A 314 -1.82 -13.17 -6.52
C THR A 314 -0.89 -13.52 -5.38
N LEU A 315 -1.16 -14.60 -4.63
CA LEU A 315 -0.34 -14.95 -3.46
C LEU A 315 0.99 -15.61 -3.84
N ASP A 316 1.00 -16.57 -4.76
CA ASP A 316 2.20 -17.31 -5.14
C ASP A 316 3.39 -16.43 -5.57
N PRO A 317 3.23 -15.38 -6.41
CA PRO A 317 4.32 -14.47 -6.72
C PRO A 317 4.88 -13.73 -5.49
N TRP A 318 4.04 -13.42 -4.50
CA TRP A 318 4.51 -12.84 -3.25
C TRP A 318 5.26 -13.86 -2.40
N ILE A 319 4.75 -15.08 -2.28
CA ILE A 319 5.39 -16.17 -1.54
C ILE A 319 6.80 -16.41 -2.08
N ILE A 320 6.95 -16.55 -3.40
CA ILE A 320 8.25 -16.74 -4.05
C ILE A 320 9.22 -15.59 -3.73
N ARG A 321 8.76 -14.33 -3.77
CA ARG A 321 9.61 -13.18 -3.42
C ARG A 321 10.09 -13.25 -1.97
N TRP A 322 9.20 -13.61 -1.06
CA TRP A 322 9.51 -13.76 0.35
C TRP A 322 10.54 -14.87 0.58
N GLU A 323 10.27 -16.06 0.07
CA GLU A 323 11.15 -17.22 0.20
C GLU A 323 12.56 -16.92 -0.33
N GLN A 324 12.65 -16.42 -1.56
CA GLN A 324 13.94 -16.11 -2.17
C GLN A 324 14.70 -14.99 -1.45
N SER A 325 14.01 -13.96 -0.97
CA SER A 325 14.63 -12.87 -0.23
C SER A 325 15.15 -13.35 1.13
N MET A 326 14.38 -14.15 1.86
CA MET A 326 14.77 -14.75 3.13
C MET A 326 15.95 -15.72 2.95
N ALA A 327 15.85 -16.66 2.01
CA ALA A 327 16.91 -17.62 1.73
C ALA A 327 18.21 -16.93 1.34
N ARG A 328 18.14 -15.83 0.59
CA ARG A 328 19.32 -15.08 0.15
C ARG A 328 20.15 -14.53 1.30
N VAL A 329 19.52 -14.05 2.36
CA VAL A 329 20.18 -13.25 3.41
C VAL A 329 20.29 -13.99 4.74
N LEU A 330 19.32 -14.85 5.06
CA LEU A 330 19.28 -15.55 6.34
C LEU A 330 20.07 -16.86 6.34
N LEU A 331 20.16 -17.53 5.18
CA LEU A 331 20.91 -18.78 5.04
C LEU A 331 22.34 -18.54 4.59
N SER A 332 23.28 -19.28 5.19
CA SER A 332 24.66 -19.37 4.72
C SER A 332 24.75 -20.12 3.38
N LEU A 333 25.92 -20.10 2.73
CA LEU A 333 26.13 -20.83 1.49
C LEU A 333 25.99 -22.34 1.67
N ASP A 334 26.47 -22.87 2.80
CA ASP A 334 26.39 -24.30 3.12
C ASP A 334 24.93 -24.70 3.38
N GLU A 335 24.19 -23.91 4.13
CA GLU A 335 22.77 -24.15 4.41
C GLU A 335 21.89 -24.11 3.15
N LYS A 336 22.19 -23.23 2.17
CA LYS A 336 21.46 -23.18 0.88
C LYS A 336 21.57 -24.46 0.06
N ASN A 337 22.56 -25.28 0.31
CA ASN A 337 22.72 -26.57 -0.35
C ASN A 337 22.00 -27.71 0.40
N LEU A 338 21.67 -27.49 1.68
CA LEU A 338 21.06 -28.47 2.57
C LEU A 338 19.57 -28.17 2.86
N LEU A 339 19.18 -26.90 2.77
CA LEU A 339 17.86 -26.37 2.99
C LEU A 339 17.23 -25.89 1.69
#